data_5f0d835326699e19e8dde57fe9eaa9b7
#
_entry.id   5f0d835326699e19e8dde57fe9eaa9b7
#
_cell.length_a   1.000
_cell.length_b   1.000
_cell.length_c   1.000
_cell.angle_alpha   90.00
_cell.angle_beta   90.00
_cell.angle_gamma   90.00
#
_symmetry.space_group_name_H-M   'P 1'
#
loop_
_entity.id
_entity.type
_entity.pdbx_description
1 polymer ?
#
loop_
_entity_poly.entity_id
_entity_poly.type
_entity_poly.pdbx_seq_one_letter_code
_entity_poly.pdbx_strand_id
1 'polypeptide(L)'
;MLGLLVTGHGHFATGLNSSLELIAGAQPNVALVDFEADHSIETLKENLTKAFDSLKEYDGVLVLSDLPGGSPFKTAVELKYERPDQAIEVIAGTNLPLLIASSTMTSVFENPLDLAEAMIPEGKDSIIRFELAVKADEEDEEEDGI
;
A
#
# COMPACT_ATOMS: atom_id res chain seq x y z
N MET A 1 -4.13 13.23 -8.93
CA MET A 1 -3.75 12.51 -7.71
C MET A 1 -4.26 11.08 -7.77
N LEU A 2 -3.45 10.15 -7.33
CA LEU A 2 -3.83 8.73 -7.32
C LEU A 2 -4.40 8.34 -5.97
N GLY A 3 -5.27 7.31 -5.97
CA GLY A 3 -5.76 6.71 -4.75
C GLY A 3 -4.91 5.52 -4.36
N LEU A 4 -4.91 5.18 -3.07
CA LEU A 4 -4.26 3.99 -2.55
C LEU A 4 -5.31 3.13 -1.88
N LEU A 5 -5.22 1.81 -2.10
CA LEU A 5 -6.11 0.86 -1.44
C LEU A 5 -5.25 -0.18 -0.75
N VAL A 6 -5.28 -0.20 0.59
CA VAL A 6 -4.51 -1.16 1.38
C VAL A 6 -5.42 -2.31 1.74
N THR A 7 -4.97 -3.54 1.51
CA THR A 7 -5.78 -4.72 1.81
C THR A 7 -4.89 -5.88 2.25
N GLY A 8 -5.41 -6.73 3.11
CA GLY A 8 -4.66 -7.87 3.60
C GLY A 8 -5.46 -8.67 4.60
N HIS A 9 -4.87 -9.77 5.04
CA HIS A 9 -5.50 -10.69 5.99
C HIS A 9 -5.61 -10.05 7.38
N GLY A 10 -6.66 -10.42 8.10
CA GLY A 10 -6.87 -9.91 9.44
C GLY A 10 -7.03 -8.41 9.44
N HIS A 11 -6.30 -7.73 10.28
CA HIS A 11 -6.34 -6.27 10.38
C HIS A 11 -5.11 -5.63 9.74
N PHE A 12 -4.57 -6.29 8.72
CA PHE A 12 -3.37 -5.77 8.05
C PHE A 12 -3.58 -4.34 7.56
N ALA A 13 -4.68 -4.10 6.86
CA ALA A 13 -4.93 -2.80 6.26
C ALA A 13 -5.13 -1.71 7.31
N THR A 14 -6.04 -1.93 8.24
CA THR A 14 -6.32 -0.92 9.27
C THR A 14 -5.15 -0.75 10.21
N GLY A 15 -4.43 -1.86 10.52
CA GLY A 15 -3.25 -1.78 11.38
C GLY A 15 -2.11 -1.00 10.75
N LEU A 16 -1.83 -1.29 9.47
CA LEU A 16 -0.76 -0.60 8.76
C LEU A 16 -1.10 0.89 8.63
N ASN A 17 -2.36 1.19 8.32
CA ASN A 17 -2.79 2.57 8.19
C ASN A 17 -2.73 3.33 9.51
N SER A 18 -2.91 2.65 10.64
CA SER A 18 -2.82 3.32 11.93
C SER A 18 -1.41 3.90 12.14
N SER A 19 -0.40 3.18 11.65
CA SER A 19 0.97 3.68 11.70
C SER A 19 1.19 4.82 10.71
N LEU A 20 0.62 4.71 9.52
CA LEU A 20 0.73 5.79 8.54
C LEU A 20 0.13 7.08 9.09
N GLU A 21 -1.04 7.01 9.73
CA GLU A 21 -1.68 8.19 10.26
C GLU A 21 -0.86 8.85 11.37
N LEU A 22 -0.22 8.02 12.20
CA LEU A 22 0.62 8.54 13.26
C LEU A 22 1.83 9.28 12.71
N ILE A 23 2.41 8.78 11.62
CA ILE A 23 3.64 9.32 11.04
C ILE A 23 3.35 10.48 10.09
N ALA A 24 2.34 10.34 9.24
CA ALA A 24 2.09 11.27 8.15
C ALA A 24 0.72 11.94 8.19
N GLY A 25 -0.11 11.60 9.17
CA GLY A 25 -1.46 12.16 9.25
C GLY A 25 -2.46 11.41 8.39
N ALA A 26 -3.72 11.74 8.55
CA ALA A 26 -4.80 11.08 7.79
C ALA A 26 -4.69 11.42 6.31
N GLN A 27 -4.94 10.43 5.48
CA GLN A 27 -4.83 10.56 4.03
C GLN A 27 -6.20 10.35 3.40
N PRO A 28 -6.81 11.38 2.80
CA PRO A 28 -8.17 11.25 2.28
C PRO A 28 -8.27 10.33 1.07
N ASN A 29 -7.16 10.07 0.39
CA ASN A 29 -7.12 9.24 -0.80
C ASN A 29 -6.75 7.79 -0.52
N VAL A 30 -6.81 7.35 0.75
CA VAL A 30 -6.48 5.98 1.14
C VAL A 30 -7.76 5.25 1.56
N ALA A 31 -8.03 4.10 0.95
CA ALA A 31 -9.11 3.21 1.33
C ALA A 31 -8.52 1.94 1.93
N LEU A 32 -9.24 1.33 2.87
CA LEU A 32 -8.74 0.19 3.63
C LEU A 32 -9.73 -0.96 3.55
N VAL A 33 -9.22 -2.17 3.29
CA VAL A 33 -10.07 -3.36 3.27
C VAL A 33 -9.35 -4.48 4.02
N ASP A 34 -9.85 -4.79 5.21
CA ASP A 34 -9.38 -5.94 5.98
C ASP A 34 -10.08 -7.20 5.49
N PHE A 35 -9.43 -8.34 5.70
CA PHE A 35 -10.02 -9.64 5.39
C PHE A 35 -10.01 -10.42 6.71
N GLU A 36 -11.10 -10.31 7.46
CA GLU A 36 -11.16 -10.87 8.79
C GLU A 36 -11.57 -12.34 8.78
N ALA A 37 -11.39 -12.99 9.94
CA ALA A 37 -11.57 -14.44 10.02
C ALA A 37 -12.97 -14.90 9.62
N ASP A 38 -13.98 -14.08 9.88
CA ASP A 38 -15.36 -14.44 9.56
C ASP A 38 -15.83 -13.93 8.20
N HIS A 39 -14.92 -13.36 7.40
CA HIS A 39 -15.28 -12.87 6.07
C HIS A 39 -15.12 -13.98 5.04
N SER A 40 -16.10 -14.05 4.12
CA SER A 40 -15.97 -14.92 2.96
C SER A 40 -15.26 -14.19 1.84
N ILE A 41 -14.87 -14.93 0.80
CA ILE A 41 -14.29 -14.33 -0.40
C ILE A 41 -15.29 -13.37 -1.04
N GLU A 42 -16.58 -13.70 -0.98
CA GLU A 42 -17.61 -12.82 -1.52
C GLU A 42 -17.66 -11.51 -0.75
N THR A 43 -17.58 -11.57 0.58
CA THR A 43 -17.55 -10.37 1.40
C THR A 43 -16.31 -9.53 1.07
N LEU A 44 -15.17 -10.18 0.90
CA LEU A 44 -13.94 -9.48 0.53
C LEU A 44 -14.12 -8.77 -0.81
N LYS A 45 -14.71 -9.45 -1.79
CA LYS A 45 -14.92 -8.85 -3.10
C LYS A 45 -15.86 -7.66 -3.03
N GLU A 46 -16.93 -7.77 -2.23
CA GLU A 46 -17.84 -6.66 -2.03
C GLU A 46 -17.14 -5.46 -1.40
N ASN A 47 -16.32 -5.72 -0.39
CA ASN A 47 -15.62 -4.65 0.31
C ASN A 47 -14.58 -3.98 -0.60
N LEU A 48 -13.87 -4.78 -1.39
CA LEU A 48 -12.92 -4.23 -2.34
C LEU A 48 -13.63 -3.41 -3.43
N THR A 49 -14.78 -3.89 -3.90
CA THR A 49 -15.55 -3.16 -4.91
C THR A 49 -15.96 -1.80 -4.37
N LYS A 50 -16.46 -1.76 -3.12
CA LYS A 50 -16.83 -0.50 -2.50
C LYS A 50 -15.64 0.44 -2.37
N ALA A 51 -14.49 -0.12 -2.02
CA ALA A 51 -13.28 0.68 -1.89
C ALA A 51 -12.85 1.27 -3.24
N PHE A 52 -12.87 0.46 -4.30
CA PHE A 52 -12.55 0.98 -5.64
C PHE A 52 -13.55 2.06 -6.04
N ASP A 53 -14.84 1.87 -5.75
CA ASP A 53 -15.86 2.87 -6.05
C ASP A 53 -15.59 4.16 -5.31
N SER A 54 -15.15 4.08 -4.06
CA SER A 54 -14.87 5.27 -3.27
C SER A 54 -13.68 6.06 -3.80
N LEU A 55 -12.85 5.43 -4.62
CA LEU A 55 -11.65 6.07 -5.16
C LEU A 55 -11.79 6.42 -6.64
N LYS A 56 -13.00 6.33 -7.19
CA LYS A 56 -13.18 6.52 -8.63
C LYS A 56 -12.91 7.94 -9.11
N GLU A 57 -12.91 8.89 -8.21
CA GLU A 57 -12.63 10.29 -8.56
C GLU A 57 -11.14 10.56 -8.77
N TYR A 58 -10.31 9.64 -8.35
CA TYR A 58 -8.87 9.80 -8.52
C TYR A 58 -8.43 9.27 -9.89
N ASP A 59 -7.22 9.61 -10.29
CA ASP A 59 -6.71 9.28 -11.62
C ASP A 59 -6.39 7.80 -11.80
N GLY A 60 -6.40 7.05 -10.73
CA GLY A 60 -6.14 5.61 -10.71
C GLY A 60 -5.91 5.17 -9.29
N VAL A 61 -5.76 3.86 -9.09
CA VAL A 61 -5.62 3.28 -7.76
C VAL A 61 -4.43 2.32 -7.75
N LEU A 62 -3.55 2.50 -6.77
CA LEU A 62 -2.52 1.52 -6.48
C LEU A 62 -2.98 0.71 -5.28
N VAL A 63 -3.10 -0.60 -5.46
CA VAL A 63 -3.47 -1.52 -4.39
C VAL A 63 -2.19 -2.04 -3.75
N LEU A 64 -2.12 -1.92 -2.43
CA LEU A 64 -1.01 -2.41 -1.63
C LEU A 64 -1.51 -3.57 -0.79
N SER A 65 -1.21 -4.80 -1.22
CA SER A 65 -1.69 -6.00 -0.55
C SER A 65 -0.56 -6.69 0.22
N ASP A 66 -0.95 -7.61 1.10
CA ASP A 66 0.03 -8.25 1.99
C ASP A 66 0.79 -9.39 1.32
N LEU A 67 0.11 -10.47 0.94
CA LEU A 67 0.79 -11.68 0.46
C LEU A 67 0.59 -11.90 -1.02
N PRO A 68 1.67 -12.16 -1.77
CA PRO A 68 1.50 -12.53 -3.17
C PRO A 68 0.71 -13.83 -3.27
N GLY A 69 -0.35 -13.80 -4.08
CA GLY A 69 -1.19 -14.98 -4.27
C GLY A 69 -2.24 -15.20 -3.19
N GLY A 70 -2.28 -14.38 -2.15
CA GLY A 70 -3.33 -14.48 -1.14
C GLY A 70 -4.67 -13.95 -1.65
N SER A 71 -5.75 -14.25 -0.93
CA SER A 71 -7.09 -13.84 -1.38
C SER A 71 -7.24 -12.34 -1.58
N PRO A 72 -6.72 -11.47 -0.71
CA PRO A 72 -6.82 -10.03 -0.98
C PRO A 72 -6.13 -9.63 -2.27
N PHE A 73 -4.95 -10.19 -2.52
CA PHE A 73 -4.22 -9.93 -3.77
C PHE A 73 -5.01 -10.41 -4.98
N LYS A 74 -5.43 -11.71 -4.94
CA LYS A 74 -6.12 -12.31 -6.09
C LYS A 74 -7.42 -11.60 -6.41
N THR A 75 -8.18 -11.24 -5.37
CA THR A 75 -9.47 -10.59 -5.58
C THR A 75 -9.28 -9.19 -6.14
N ALA A 76 -8.26 -8.47 -5.68
CA ALA A 76 -7.94 -7.16 -6.24
C ALA A 76 -7.54 -7.26 -7.72
N VAL A 77 -6.74 -8.28 -8.08
CA VAL A 77 -6.35 -8.51 -9.46
C VAL A 77 -7.57 -8.82 -10.33
N GLU A 78 -8.47 -9.66 -9.81
CA GLU A 78 -9.70 -9.98 -10.51
C GLU A 78 -10.52 -8.72 -10.81
N LEU A 79 -10.66 -7.87 -9.80
CA LEU A 79 -11.40 -6.62 -9.95
C LEU A 79 -10.71 -5.64 -10.91
N LYS A 80 -9.39 -5.66 -10.96
CA LYS A 80 -8.67 -4.85 -11.92
C LYS A 80 -9.15 -5.14 -13.35
N TYR A 81 -9.31 -6.41 -13.66
CA TYR A 81 -9.76 -6.79 -15.02
C TYR A 81 -11.25 -6.61 -15.23
N GLU A 82 -12.03 -6.60 -14.16
CA GLU A 82 -13.47 -6.36 -14.26
C GLU A 82 -13.82 -4.87 -14.33
N ARG A 83 -12.84 -3.99 -14.10
CA ARG A 83 -13.06 -2.54 -14.03
C ARG A 83 -12.12 -1.84 -15.03
N PRO A 84 -12.32 -2.06 -16.33
CA PRO A 84 -11.38 -1.50 -17.32
C PRO A 84 -11.40 0.03 -17.41
N ASP A 85 -12.44 0.67 -16.87
CA ASP A 85 -12.51 2.14 -16.87
C ASP A 85 -11.76 2.78 -15.73
N GLN A 86 -11.20 1.99 -14.83
CA GLN A 86 -10.43 2.49 -13.70
C GLN A 86 -9.02 1.93 -13.79
N ALA A 87 -8.01 2.81 -13.81
CA ALA A 87 -6.63 2.36 -13.86
C ALA A 87 -6.25 1.78 -12.49
N ILE A 88 -5.88 0.52 -12.45
CA ILE A 88 -5.57 -0.19 -11.21
C ILE A 88 -4.28 -0.98 -11.38
N GLU A 89 -3.38 -0.87 -10.40
CA GLU A 89 -2.23 -1.75 -10.28
C GLU A 89 -2.20 -2.36 -8.90
N VAL A 90 -1.65 -3.57 -8.78
CA VAL A 90 -1.68 -4.31 -7.53
C VAL A 90 -0.26 -4.75 -7.16
N ILE A 91 0.19 -4.34 -5.97
CA ILE A 91 1.45 -4.77 -5.40
C ILE A 91 1.17 -5.74 -4.26
N ALA A 92 2.01 -6.76 -4.11
CA ALA A 92 1.98 -7.66 -2.98
C ALA A 92 3.28 -7.52 -2.20
N GLY A 93 3.29 -8.00 -0.95
CA GLY A 93 4.48 -7.91 -0.11
C GLY A 93 4.64 -6.55 0.56
N THR A 94 3.55 -5.83 0.72
CA THR A 94 3.58 -4.47 1.26
C THR A 94 4.09 -4.44 2.70
N ASN A 95 4.96 -3.48 2.96
CA ASN A 95 5.41 -3.15 4.30
C ASN A 95 5.15 -1.66 4.56
N LEU A 96 5.37 -1.23 5.80
CA LEU A 96 5.08 0.16 6.16
C LEU A 96 5.91 1.18 5.37
N PRO A 97 7.22 0.97 5.16
CA PRO A 97 7.97 1.92 4.32
C PRO A 97 7.40 2.09 2.92
N LEU A 98 6.91 0.99 2.32
CA LEU A 98 6.29 1.09 1.00
C LEU A 98 5.02 1.95 1.05
N LEU A 99 4.20 1.75 2.08
CA LEU A 99 2.97 2.53 2.22
C LEU A 99 3.28 4.00 2.43
N ILE A 100 4.24 4.30 3.31
CA ILE A 100 4.62 5.69 3.58
C ILE A 100 5.12 6.36 2.31
N ALA A 101 6.06 5.71 1.61
CA ALA A 101 6.62 6.27 0.39
C ALA A 101 5.54 6.50 -0.66
N SER A 102 4.64 5.52 -0.83
CA SER A 102 3.56 5.64 -1.80
C SER A 102 2.64 6.81 -1.47
N SER A 103 2.33 6.99 -0.20
CA SER A 103 1.40 8.05 0.21
C SER A 103 1.94 9.45 -0.08
N THR A 104 3.26 9.61 -0.10
CA THR A 104 3.86 10.93 -0.35
C THR A 104 3.98 11.24 -1.83
N MET A 105 3.75 10.25 -2.70
CA MET A 105 4.00 10.41 -4.14
C MET A 105 2.76 10.31 -5.00
N THR A 106 1.58 10.26 -4.40
CA THR A 106 0.34 10.07 -5.15
C THR A 106 0.01 11.25 -6.06
N SER A 107 0.53 12.44 -5.78
CA SER A 107 0.30 13.59 -6.63
C SER A 107 1.43 13.82 -7.65
N VAL A 108 2.49 13.01 -7.59
CA VAL A 108 3.64 13.15 -8.47
C VAL A 108 3.48 12.32 -9.73
N PHE A 109 2.92 11.12 -9.59
CA PHE A 109 2.76 10.20 -10.72
C PHE A 109 1.36 10.29 -11.29
N GLU A 110 1.26 10.13 -12.62
CA GLU A 110 -0.01 10.28 -13.31
C GLU A 110 -0.81 8.99 -13.38
N ASN A 111 -0.13 7.85 -13.22
CA ASN A 111 -0.82 6.56 -13.29
C ASN A 111 -0.25 5.59 -12.27
N PRO A 112 -1.04 4.58 -11.86
CA PRO A 112 -0.60 3.68 -10.81
C PRO A 112 0.53 2.74 -11.21
N LEU A 113 0.71 2.46 -12.49
CA LEU A 113 1.82 1.61 -12.90
C LEU A 113 3.16 2.28 -12.62
N ASP A 114 3.30 3.55 -13.00
CA ASP A 114 4.54 4.27 -12.77
C ASP A 114 4.80 4.43 -11.28
N LEU A 115 3.76 4.70 -10.50
CA LEU A 115 3.92 4.78 -9.05
C LEU A 115 4.38 3.44 -8.49
N ALA A 116 3.77 2.34 -8.94
CA ALA A 116 4.14 1.01 -8.45
C ALA A 116 5.62 0.72 -8.72
N GLU A 117 6.06 0.98 -9.94
CA GLU A 117 7.44 0.69 -10.32
C GLU A 117 8.44 1.53 -9.54
N ALA A 118 8.08 2.79 -9.26
CA ALA A 118 8.96 3.67 -8.51
C ALA A 118 9.02 3.31 -7.03
N MET A 119 7.92 2.80 -6.46
CA MET A 119 7.83 2.58 -5.02
C MET A 119 8.29 1.20 -4.56
N ILE A 120 8.23 0.19 -5.44
CA ILE A 120 8.67 -1.14 -5.04
C ILE A 120 10.08 -1.15 -4.45
N PRO A 121 11.07 -0.47 -5.03
CA PRO A 121 12.40 -0.44 -4.42
C PRO A 121 12.40 0.16 -3.02
N GLU A 122 11.54 1.14 -2.75
CA GLU A 122 11.45 1.75 -1.43
C GLU A 122 11.09 0.73 -0.35
N GLY A 123 10.13 -0.15 -0.67
CA GLY A 123 9.77 -1.20 0.26
C GLY A 123 10.83 -2.26 0.39
N LYS A 124 11.37 -2.71 -0.74
CA LYS A 124 12.37 -3.78 -0.74
C LYS A 124 13.64 -3.38 0.00
N ASP A 125 14.13 -2.18 -0.25
CA ASP A 125 15.40 -1.74 0.32
C ASP A 125 15.28 -1.33 1.77
N SER A 126 14.07 -1.28 2.32
CA SER A 126 13.84 -0.93 3.71
C SER A 126 14.00 -2.12 4.64
N ILE A 127 14.13 -3.34 4.11
CA ILE A 127 14.33 -4.52 4.93
C ILE A 127 15.83 -4.65 5.17
N ILE A 128 16.24 -4.24 6.36
CA ILE A 128 17.66 -4.17 6.69
C ILE A 128 17.92 -4.92 8.00
N ARG A 129 19.17 -5.33 8.17
CA ARG A 129 19.64 -5.92 9.42
C ARG A 129 20.57 -4.90 10.08
N PHE A 130 20.37 -4.68 11.37
CA PHE A 130 21.24 -3.76 12.09
C PHE A 130 22.67 -4.29 12.12
N GLU A 131 23.62 -3.40 11.87
CA GLU A 131 25.04 -3.69 12.02
C GLU A 131 25.67 -2.56 12.76
N LEU A 132 26.49 -2.88 13.74
CA LEU A 132 27.23 -1.87 14.46
C LEU A 132 28.32 -1.33 13.55
N ALA A 133 28.34 -0.03 13.38
CA ALA A 133 29.38 0.61 12.58
C ALA A 133 30.71 0.53 13.28
N VAL A 134 31.72 0.07 12.58
CA VAL A 134 33.05 -0.04 13.15
C VAL A 134 33.88 1.19 12.92
N LYS A 135 33.61 1.88 11.84
CA LYS A 135 34.40 2.99 11.46
C LYS A 135 34.12 4.17 12.27
N ALA A 136 35.10 4.76 12.72
CA ALA A 136 34.92 5.92 13.55
C ALA A 136 34.55 7.13 12.77
N ASP A 137 34.99 7.14 11.55
CA ASP A 137 34.73 8.31 10.84
C ASP A 137 33.41 8.47 10.27
N GLU A 138 32.69 7.83 10.65
CA GLU A 138 31.48 7.95 10.10
C GLU A 138 30.61 8.71 10.56
N GLU A 139 30.33 9.29 10.58
CA GLU A 139 29.64 10.02 10.92
C GLU A 139 28.58 10.03 10.92
N ASP A 140 27.93 10.06 10.97
CA ASP A 140 27.00 10.15 11.00
C ASP A 140 26.07 10.28 11.02
N GLU A 141 25.45 10.26 10.90
CA GLU A 141 24.54 10.33 10.76
C GLU A 141 23.64 10.29 11.37
N GLU A 142 22.87 10.57 11.62
CA GLU A 142 22.01 10.58 12.13
C GLU A 142 21.01 10.39 12.12
N GLU A 143 20.30 10.14 12.20
CA GLU A 143 19.33 9.80 12.11
C GLU A 143 18.41 10.20 12.76
N ASP A 144 17.59 10.38 12.63
CA ASP A 144 16.66 10.85 13.24
C ASP A 144 15.65 10.08 13.45
N GLY A 145 15.19 9.82 14.21
CA GLY A 145 14.22 8.90 14.41
C GLY A 145 12.86 9.42 14.08
N ILE A 146 11.97 8.64 13.71
CA ILE A 146 10.62 9.01 13.42
C ILE A 146 9.71 8.65 14.57
#